data_b45981bfc886020353ec28fc90783284
#
_entry.id   b45981bfc886020353ec28fc90783284
#
_cell.length_a   1.000
_cell.length_b   1.000
_cell.length_c   1.000
_cell.angle_alpha   90.00
_cell.angle_beta   90.00
_cell.angle_gamma   90.00
#
_symmetry.space_group_name_H-M   'P 1'
#
loop_
_entity.id
_entity.type
_entity.pdbx_description
1 polymer ?
#
loop_
_entity_poly.entity_id
_entity_poly.type
_entity_poly.pdbx_seq_one_letter_code
_entity_poly.pdbx_strand_id
1 'polypeptide(L)'
;MPKTKPPKYCRDKGKNKAFVIIDGKKNYLPGKIDSAESREAYARFELEWWENSRRPVAERIAPSLIGGGVKDGITVSEVALAFLQWAESTKGRENFIHYRTATMQYLVKHYGSLPADEFTAGCLNLTRQAMIQARRKDGRQLLCRNQINGYTRRIVTLFSWGVSTGLVNRMTAWELSFVKPLEYGHPGTLDHSPKEYVKDDVIIATLPLLPPTLQAMIKLQRLTGMRPIEVYGMRVGEIDKTSVPGIWLYRLASHKTQKKTGKERVISLNEAEQALIAPYLEGKKPTAAVFSPRTAMEERKAERRANRKTKMTPSVLAREAARKEKPAHYSEFYNKDSYRVAVCRAIEKHNRQLPVEQQIPHWTPYGLRHSAVSAISVELGGDKATLLCGHTKEATTAIYKHREIEKMTKLAVERMQHNPFTGEQTCVAPGGGVTLTAAS
;
A
#
# COMPACT_ATOMS: atom_id res chain seq x y z
N MET A 1 16.84 12.36 29.24
CA MET A 1 16.38 12.96 27.97
C MET A 1 14.88 12.79 27.88
N PRO A 2 14.11 13.84 27.60
CA PRO A 2 12.65 13.71 27.50
C PRO A 2 12.30 12.75 26.34
N LYS A 3 11.36 11.86 26.57
CA LYS A 3 10.87 10.90 25.56
C LYS A 3 10.28 11.68 24.40
N THR A 4 10.83 11.51 23.22
CA THR A 4 10.47 12.25 21.99
C THR A 4 9.12 11.82 21.36
N LYS A 5 8.40 10.89 21.96
CA LYS A 5 7.09 10.40 21.49
C LYS A 5 6.13 10.24 22.66
N PRO A 6 4.83 10.51 22.46
CA PRO A 6 3.83 10.25 23.49
C PRO A 6 3.77 8.75 23.82
N PRO A 7 3.45 8.40 25.07
CA PRO A 7 3.19 7.03 25.47
C PRO A 7 2.10 6.39 24.60
N LYS A 8 2.25 5.12 24.26
CA LYS A 8 1.31 4.40 23.40
C LYS A 8 0.01 4.08 24.13
N TYR A 9 -1.09 4.06 23.38
CA TYR A 9 -2.36 3.48 23.83
C TYR A 9 -2.19 1.97 24.01
N CYS A 10 -2.27 1.51 25.24
CA CYS A 10 -2.14 0.12 25.63
C CYS A 10 -3.49 -0.43 26.10
N ARG A 11 -3.70 -1.73 25.93
CA ARG A 11 -4.95 -2.42 26.28
C ARG A 11 -4.73 -3.37 27.44
N ASP A 12 -5.48 -3.20 28.53
CA ASP A 12 -5.56 -4.15 29.66
C ASP A 12 -6.84 -4.98 29.51
N LYS A 13 -6.69 -6.18 28.91
CA LYS A 13 -7.83 -7.08 28.68
C LYS A 13 -8.48 -7.57 29.96
N GLY A 14 -7.68 -7.75 31.04
CA GLY A 14 -8.18 -8.22 32.33
C GLY A 14 -9.12 -7.23 33.00
N LYS A 15 -8.86 -5.94 32.87
CA LYS A 15 -9.68 -4.86 33.44
C LYS A 15 -10.64 -4.25 32.41
N ASN A 16 -10.60 -4.69 31.16
CA ASN A 16 -11.35 -4.09 30.05
C ASN A 16 -11.18 -2.56 29.96
N LYS A 17 -9.96 -2.07 30.23
CA LYS A 17 -9.61 -0.63 30.20
C LYS A 17 -8.36 -0.39 29.34
N ALA A 18 -8.30 0.78 28.72
CA ALA A 18 -7.10 1.27 28.07
C ALA A 18 -6.21 2.03 29.07
N PHE A 19 -4.90 2.05 28.82
CA PHE A 19 -3.96 2.78 29.67
C PHE A 19 -2.77 3.31 28.86
N VAL A 20 -2.08 4.29 29.41
CA VAL A 20 -0.76 4.77 28.96
C VAL A 20 0.26 4.56 30.07
N ILE A 21 1.53 4.34 29.70
CA ILE A 21 2.63 4.20 30.67
C ILE A 21 3.42 5.51 30.74
N ILE A 22 3.35 6.18 31.87
CA ILE A 22 4.10 7.41 32.17
C ILE A 22 5.03 7.08 33.34
N ASP A 23 6.32 7.30 33.17
CA ASP A 23 7.36 7.03 34.18
C ASP A 23 7.27 5.65 34.84
N GLY A 24 6.95 4.64 34.01
CA GLY A 24 6.82 3.25 34.46
C GLY A 24 5.48 2.90 35.12
N LYS A 25 4.61 3.86 35.35
CA LYS A 25 3.29 3.64 35.97
C LYS A 25 2.18 3.58 34.90
N LYS A 26 1.22 2.67 35.13
CA LYS A 26 0.01 2.56 34.28
C LYS A 26 -1.00 3.62 34.66
N ASN A 27 -1.34 4.50 33.76
CA ASN A 27 -2.41 5.49 33.90
C ASN A 27 -3.59 5.05 33.04
N TYR A 28 -4.68 4.63 33.69
CA TYR A 28 -5.88 4.13 33.00
C TYR A 28 -6.68 5.28 32.43
N LEU A 29 -7.12 5.11 31.19
CA LEU A 29 -8.01 6.04 30.51
C LEU A 29 -9.48 5.76 30.89
N PRO A 30 -10.36 6.76 30.86
CA PRO A 30 -11.78 6.55 31.08
C PRO A 30 -12.41 5.67 30.00
N GLY A 31 -13.54 5.03 30.33
CA GLY A 31 -14.26 4.15 29.41
C GLY A 31 -13.67 2.75 29.24
N LYS A 32 -14.33 1.95 28.40
CA LYS A 32 -13.89 0.59 28.05
C LYS A 32 -12.81 0.63 26.96
N ILE A 33 -12.07 -0.49 26.77
CA ILE A 33 -11.11 -0.65 25.68
C ILE A 33 -11.78 -0.27 24.35
N ASP A 34 -11.09 0.57 23.58
CA ASP A 34 -11.53 1.03 22.25
C ASP A 34 -12.88 1.75 22.18
N SER A 35 -13.48 2.12 23.33
CA SER A 35 -14.66 2.98 23.36
C SER A 35 -14.33 4.39 22.86
N ALA A 36 -15.34 5.12 22.39
CA ALA A 36 -15.19 6.51 21.96
C ALA A 36 -14.56 7.36 23.08
N GLU A 37 -15.03 7.18 24.32
CA GLU A 37 -14.54 7.87 25.52
C GLU A 37 -13.04 7.62 25.77
N SER A 38 -12.57 6.36 25.67
CA SER A 38 -11.16 6.04 25.90
C SER A 38 -10.25 6.53 24.77
N ARG A 39 -10.76 6.57 23.55
CA ARG A 39 -10.07 7.09 22.39
C ARG A 39 -9.95 8.61 22.42
N GLU A 40 -10.99 9.28 22.81
CA GLU A 40 -11.01 10.73 23.00
C GLU A 40 -10.06 11.16 24.12
N ALA A 41 -10.11 10.49 25.27
CA ALA A 41 -9.19 10.74 26.38
C ALA A 41 -7.71 10.52 25.98
N TYR A 42 -7.42 9.51 25.17
CA TYR A 42 -6.09 9.31 24.66
C TYR A 42 -5.66 10.40 23.67
N ALA A 43 -6.55 10.83 22.78
CA ALA A 43 -6.24 11.91 21.84
C ALA A 43 -5.98 13.24 22.60
N ARG A 44 -6.76 13.54 23.64
CA ARG A 44 -6.53 14.70 24.52
C ARG A 44 -5.20 14.60 25.25
N PHE A 45 -4.88 13.44 25.84
CA PHE A 45 -3.58 13.17 26.46
C PHE A 45 -2.42 13.34 25.48
N GLU A 46 -2.57 12.89 24.23
CA GLU A 46 -1.54 13.02 23.19
C GLU A 46 -1.32 14.50 22.81
N LEU A 47 -2.37 15.29 22.76
CA LEU A 47 -2.29 16.74 22.58
C LEU A 47 -1.55 17.42 23.75
N GLU A 48 -1.96 17.16 24.98
CA GLU A 48 -1.31 17.68 26.19
C GLU A 48 0.17 17.28 26.28
N TRP A 49 0.52 16.03 25.89
CA TRP A 49 1.89 15.55 25.84
C TRP A 49 2.75 16.40 24.89
N TRP A 50 2.22 16.68 23.70
CA TRP A 50 2.91 17.51 22.73
C TRP A 50 3.01 18.97 23.18
N GLU A 51 2.04 19.50 23.88
CA GLU A 51 2.06 20.84 24.46
C GLU A 51 3.12 20.97 25.57
N ASN A 52 3.18 20.02 26.46
CA ASN A 52 4.15 20.02 27.57
C ASN A 52 5.60 19.74 27.13
N SER A 53 5.80 19.06 25.99
CA SER A 53 7.14 18.77 25.44
C SER A 53 7.80 19.99 24.78
N ARG A 54 7.14 21.13 24.73
CA ARG A 54 7.49 22.30 23.92
C ARG A 54 8.44 23.31 24.54
N ARG A 55 8.64 23.29 25.82
CA ARG A 55 9.30 24.41 26.51
C ARG A 55 10.72 24.81 26.04
N PRO A 56 11.54 24.00 25.30
CA PRO A 56 12.81 24.52 24.76
C PRO A 56 12.76 25.05 23.34
N VAL A 57 11.73 24.75 22.52
CA VAL A 57 11.71 25.11 21.09
C VAL A 57 10.93 26.41 20.84
N ALA A 58 9.97 26.72 21.68
CA ALA A 58 9.21 27.98 21.61
C ALA A 58 10.10 29.22 21.87
N GLU A 59 11.20 29.06 22.61
CA GLU A 59 12.20 30.11 22.79
C GLU A 59 13.07 30.39 21.56
N ARG A 60 13.08 29.49 20.58
CA ARG A 60 13.87 29.62 19.33
C ARG A 60 13.07 30.17 18.15
N ILE A 61 11.74 30.17 18.21
CA ILE A 61 10.88 30.80 17.22
C ILE A 61 10.45 32.14 17.83
N ALA A 62 11.04 33.20 17.31
CA ALA A 62 10.98 34.55 17.82
C ALA A 62 9.68 34.94 18.55
N PRO A 63 9.77 35.44 19.80
CA PRO A 63 8.64 35.94 20.58
C PRO A 63 7.87 37.08 19.91
N SER A 64 8.43 37.69 18.88
CA SER A 64 7.84 38.81 18.11
C SER A 64 6.59 38.41 17.29
N LEU A 65 6.28 37.12 17.15
CA LEU A 65 5.05 36.63 16.49
C LEU A 65 3.96 36.19 17.49
N ILE A 66 4.26 36.18 18.79
CA ILE A 66 3.31 35.86 19.88
C ILE A 66 3.08 37.15 20.66
N GLY A 67 2.63 38.17 19.96
CA GLY A 67 2.15 39.40 20.60
C GLY A 67 0.66 39.36 20.75
N GLY A 68 0.16 39.20 22.01
CA GLY A 68 -1.22 39.45 22.30
C GLY A 68 -1.89 38.34 23.10
N GLY A 69 -2.44 38.73 24.23
CA GLY A 69 -3.15 37.91 25.20
C GLY A 69 -4.16 36.95 24.60
N VAL A 70 -4.58 36.01 25.43
CA VAL A 70 -5.59 34.99 25.11
C VAL A 70 -6.77 35.64 24.40
N LYS A 71 -6.78 35.54 23.06
CA LYS A 71 -7.96 35.85 22.27
C LYS A 71 -8.89 34.67 22.35
N ASP A 72 -10.14 34.92 22.72
CA ASP A 72 -11.23 33.93 22.74
C ASP A 72 -11.46 33.38 21.30
N GLY A 73 -10.75 32.32 20.93
CA GLY A 73 -10.89 31.63 19.62
C GLY A 73 -10.49 30.17 19.73
N ILE A 74 -11.15 29.32 18.94
CA ILE A 74 -10.81 27.90 18.86
C ILE A 74 -9.34 27.71 18.42
N THR A 75 -8.61 26.87 19.16
CA THR A 75 -7.20 26.62 18.89
C THR A 75 -6.99 25.60 17.77
N VAL A 76 -5.78 25.62 17.17
CA VAL A 76 -5.36 24.60 16.21
C VAL A 76 -5.46 23.19 16.81
N SER A 77 -5.17 23.00 18.09
CA SER A 77 -5.31 21.72 18.79
C SER A 77 -6.74 21.22 18.82
N GLU A 78 -7.70 22.09 19.12
CA GLU A 78 -9.12 21.74 19.18
C GLU A 78 -9.69 21.40 17.80
N VAL A 79 -9.37 22.19 16.77
CA VAL A 79 -9.73 21.87 15.39
C VAL A 79 -9.09 20.54 14.95
N ALA A 80 -7.83 20.32 15.33
CA ALA A 80 -7.11 19.08 15.02
C ALA A 80 -7.75 17.86 15.66
N LEU A 81 -8.20 17.96 16.92
CA LEU A 81 -8.89 16.88 17.62
C LEU A 81 -10.21 16.52 16.93
N ALA A 82 -11.06 17.51 16.68
CA ALA A 82 -12.33 17.32 16.00
C ALA A 82 -12.14 16.71 14.59
N PHE A 83 -11.15 17.20 13.85
CA PHE A 83 -10.81 16.65 12.53
C PHE A 83 -10.37 15.20 12.60
N LEU A 84 -9.52 14.82 13.57
CA LEU A 84 -9.00 13.46 13.69
C LEU A 84 -10.11 12.48 14.09
N GLN A 85 -11.06 12.86 14.94
CA GLN A 85 -12.24 12.05 15.25
C GLN A 85 -13.08 11.78 14.00
N TRP A 86 -13.36 12.83 13.21
CA TRP A 86 -14.05 12.67 11.93
C TRP A 86 -13.25 11.81 10.95
N ALA A 87 -11.93 12.01 10.83
CA ALA A 87 -11.07 11.28 9.90
C ALA A 87 -10.95 9.79 10.28
N GLU A 88 -10.98 9.44 11.57
CA GLU A 88 -10.96 8.03 12.02
C GLU A 88 -12.21 7.27 11.53
N SER A 89 -13.38 7.91 11.57
CA SER A 89 -14.64 7.30 11.12
C SER A 89 -14.80 7.26 9.60
N THR A 90 -14.23 8.21 8.87
CA THR A 90 -14.48 8.39 7.43
C THR A 90 -13.35 7.95 6.53
N LYS A 91 -12.10 7.97 7.01
CA LYS A 91 -10.92 7.63 6.20
C LYS A 91 -10.47 6.19 6.47
N GLY A 92 -9.98 5.49 5.45
CA GLY A 92 -9.38 4.19 5.66
C GLY A 92 -8.13 4.30 6.55
N ARG A 93 -7.84 3.23 7.30
CA ARG A 93 -6.79 3.17 8.33
C ARG A 93 -5.43 3.73 7.90
N GLU A 94 -4.96 3.41 6.70
CA GLU A 94 -3.67 3.92 6.20
C GLU A 94 -3.68 5.44 6.00
N ASN A 95 -4.76 5.99 5.43
CA ASN A 95 -4.92 7.43 5.25
C ASN A 95 -5.04 8.14 6.59
N PHE A 96 -5.78 7.58 7.55
CA PHE A 96 -5.90 8.12 8.89
C PHE A 96 -4.54 8.25 9.58
N ILE A 97 -3.67 7.23 9.50
CA ILE A 97 -2.31 7.30 10.06
C ILE A 97 -1.53 8.49 9.46
N HIS A 98 -1.66 8.74 8.17
CA HIS A 98 -1.00 9.87 7.53
C HIS A 98 -1.57 11.22 7.96
N TYR A 99 -2.90 11.34 8.11
CA TYR A 99 -3.52 12.54 8.66
C TYR A 99 -3.06 12.79 10.09
N ARG A 100 -3.12 11.76 10.94
CA ARG A 100 -2.66 11.83 12.32
C ARG A 100 -1.19 12.25 12.42
N THR A 101 -0.32 11.67 11.59
CA THR A 101 1.11 12.04 11.55
C THR A 101 1.30 13.50 11.16
N ALA A 102 0.65 13.96 10.08
CA ALA A 102 0.76 15.35 9.62
C ALA A 102 0.26 16.33 10.69
N THR A 103 -0.89 16.02 11.29
CA THR A 103 -1.54 16.87 12.31
C THR A 103 -0.73 16.89 13.60
N MET A 104 -0.41 15.74 14.20
CA MET A 104 0.18 15.69 15.54
C MET A 104 1.67 16.03 15.55
N GLN A 105 2.45 15.50 14.57
CA GLN A 105 3.91 15.66 14.60
C GLN A 105 4.38 16.99 14.02
N TYR A 106 3.62 17.59 13.13
CA TYR A 106 4.05 18.79 12.43
C TYR A 106 3.18 20.00 12.67
N LEU A 107 1.85 19.87 12.78
CA LEU A 107 0.98 21.01 13.02
C LEU A 107 0.84 21.30 14.53
N VAL A 108 0.24 20.39 15.28
CA VAL A 108 -0.07 20.59 16.71
C VAL A 108 1.22 20.77 17.54
N LYS A 109 2.26 20.03 17.22
CA LYS A 109 3.56 20.16 17.89
C LYS A 109 4.12 21.59 17.87
N HIS A 110 3.86 22.37 16.84
CA HIS A 110 4.43 23.71 16.67
C HIS A 110 3.42 24.84 16.88
N TYR A 111 2.12 24.58 16.62
CA TYR A 111 1.09 25.60 16.58
C TYR A 111 -0.17 25.23 17.34
N GLY A 112 -0.17 24.21 18.20
CA GLY A 112 -1.39 23.70 18.85
C GLY A 112 -2.14 24.73 19.67
N SER A 113 -1.45 25.62 20.38
CA SER A 113 -2.02 26.69 21.21
C SER A 113 -2.37 27.96 20.41
N LEU A 114 -2.00 28.02 19.13
CA LEU A 114 -2.35 29.19 18.30
C LEU A 114 -3.85 29.15 17.98
N PRO A 115 -4.58 30.31 18.03
CA PRO A 115 -5.91 30.40 17.46
C PRO A 115 -5.90 29.95 16.00
N ALA A 116 -6.88 29.10 15.62
CA ALA A 116 -6.90 28.48 14.30
C ALA A 116 -6.98 29.51 13.17
N ASP A 117 -7.66 30.63 13.40
CA ASP A 117 -7.81 31.72 12.44
C ASP A 117 -6.52 32.57 12.26
N GLU A 118 -5.57 32.43 13.17
CA GLU A 118 -4.25 33.07 13.08
C GLU A 118 -3.18 32.19 12.41
N PHE A 119 -3.54 30.95 12.01
CA PHE A 119 -2.62 30.06 11.30
C PHE A 119 -2.52 30.44 9.83
N THR A 120 -1.45 31.14 9.46
CA THR A 120 -1.20 31.73 8.12
C THR A 120 -0.47 30.77 7.17
N ALA A 121 -0.39 31.15 5.89
CA ALA A 121 0.48 30.50 4.90
C ALA A 121 1.97 30.55 5.33
N GLY A 122 2.39 31.60 6.06
CA GLY A 122 3.72 31.68 6.67
C GLY A 122 3.99 30.56 7.66
N CYS A 123 3.02 30.30 8.58
CA CYS A 123 3.09 29.19 9.54
C CYS A 123 3.17 27.83 8.83
N LEU A 124 2.38 27.64 7.77
CA LEU A 124 2.42 26.41 6.95
C LEU A 124 3.77 26.22 6.26
N ASN A 125 4.37 27.30 5.74
CA ASN A 125 5.69 27.25 5.13
C ASN A 125 6.80 26.92 6.17
N LEU A 126 6.75 27.49 7.37
CA LEU A 126 7.66 27.12 8.47
C LEU A 126 7.49 25.65 8.88
N THR A 127 6.24 25.17 8.99
CA THR A 127 5.95 23.75 9.21
C THR A 127 6.59 22.87 8.11
N ARG A 128 6.51 23.29 6.86
CA ARG A 128 7.12 22.59 5.73
C ARG A 128 8.63 22.59 5.80
N GLN A 129 9.26 23.70 6.21
CA GLN A 129 10.70 23.77 6.45
C GLN A 129 11.14 22.81 7.56
N ALA A 130 10.39 22.72 8.64
CA ALA A 130 10.65 21.73 9.70
C ALA A 130 10.59 20.28 9.18
N MET A 131 9.67 19.97 8.24
CA MET A 131 9.60 18.67 7.57
C MET A 131 10.85 18.42 6.68
N ILE A 132 11.33 19.44 5.95
CA ILE A 132 12.54 19.36 5.11
C ILE A 132 13.77 19.11 5.97
N GLN A 133 13.85 19.71 7.14
CA GLN A 133 14.99 19.58 8.06
C GLN A 133 14.96 18.29 8.90
N ALA A 134 13.83 17.58 8.92
CA ALA A 134 13.70 16.37 9.72
C ALA A 134 14.68 15.27 9.29
N ARG A 135 15.43 14.72 10.25
CA ARG A 135 16.45 13.70 10.01
C ARG A 135 16.14 12.42 10.82
N ARG A 136 16.56 11.29 10.30
CA ARG A 136 16.60 10.01 11.02
C ARG A 136 17.78 10.01 11.99
N LYS A 137 17.83 9.01 12.87
CA LYS A 137 18.95 8.83 13.81
C LYS A 137 20.30 8.64 13.11
N ASP A 138 20.29 8.12 11.89
CA ASP A 138 21.48 7.91 11.03
C ASP A 138 21.86 9.14 10.17
N GLY A 139 21.24 10.30 10.44
CA GLY A 139 21.50 11.55 9.73
C GLY A 139 20.80 11.70 8.38
N ARG A 140 20.24 10.61 7.82
CA ARG A 140 19.52 10.66 6.54
C ARG A 140 18.20 11.41 6.67
N GLN A 141 17.70 11.96 5.57
CA GLN A 141 16.40 12.61 5.55
C GLN A 141 15.28 11.68 6.01
N LEU A 142 14.39 12.20 6.86
CA LEU A 142 13.26 11.44 7.36
C LEU A 142 12.15 11.32 6.32
N LEU A 143 11.89 12.37 5.57
CA LEU A 143 10.82 12.48 4.59
C LEU A 143 11.35 12.79 3.19
N CYS A 144 10.78 12.17 2.17
CA CYS A 144 10.98 12.59 0.79
C CYS A 144 10.02 13.74 0.43
N ARG A 145 10.35 14.49 -0.64
CA ARG A 145 9.54 15.62 -1.14
C ARG A 145 8.05 15.28 -1.30
N ASN A 146 7.75 14.13 -1.89
CA ASN A 146 6.35 13.70 -2.07
C ASN A 146 5.61 13.48 -0.74
N GLN A 147 6.30 13.00 0.30
CA GLN A 147 5.72 12.87 1.65
C GLN A 147 5.48 14.23 2.28
N ILE A 148 6.44 15.16 2.13
CA ILE A 148 6.31 16.55 2.61
C ILE A 148 5.09 17.21 1.95
N ASN A 149 4.98 17.17 0.62
CA ASN A 149 3.83 17.68 -0.11
C ASN A 149 2.52 17.01 0.32
N GLY A 150 2.57 15.69 0.56
CA GLY A 150 1.43 14.94 1.06
C GLY A 150 0.97 15.38 2.46
N TYR A 151 1.88 15.64 3.38
CA TYR A 151 1.57 16.13 4.73
C TYR A 151 1.10 17.58 4.71
N THR A 152 1.74 18.45 3.93
CA THR A 152 1.30 19.84 3.73
C THR A 152 -0.16 19.88 3.24
N ARG A 153 -0.49 19.10 2.21
CA ARG A 153 -1.86 19.01 1.69
C ARG A 153 -2.86 18.51 2.74
N ARG A 154 -2.46 17.59 3.61
CA ARG A 154 -3.33 17.08 4.69
C ARG A 154 -3.62 18.14 5.74
N ILE A 155 -2.64 19.00 6.05
CA ILE A 155 -2.85 20.15 6.93
C ILE A 155 -3.83 21.13 6.29
N VAL A 156 -3.66 21.46 5.01
CA VAL A 156 -4.62 22.31 4.27
C VAL A 156 -6.03 21.67 4.27
N THR A 157 -6.12 20.35 4.09
CA THR A 157 -7.41 19.64 4.14
C THR A 157 -8.07 19.74 5.52
N LEU A 158 -7.30 19.71 6.60
CA LEU A 158 -7.81 19.89 7.96
C LEU A 158 -8.49 21.28 8.12
N PHE A 159 -7.81 22.34 7.71
CA PHE A 159 -8.37 23.69 7.76
C PHE A 159 -9.59 23.86 6.84
N SER A 160 -9.55 23.31 5.63
CA SER A 160 -10.70 23.30 4.72
C SER A 160 -11.91 22.55 5.32
N TRP A 161 -11.68 21.45 6.02
CA TRP A 161 -12.72 20.75 6.77
C TRP A 161 -13.23 21.61 7.93
N GLY A 162 -12.33 22.28 8.66
CA GLY A 162 -12.69 23.20 9.73
C GLY A 162 -13.62 24.32 9.26
N VAL A 163 -13.42 24.84 8.06
CA VAL A 163 -14.35 25.79 7.44
C VAL A 163 -15.72 25.17 7.19
N SER A 164 -15.76 23.95 6.63
CA SER A 164 -17.02 23.25 6.33
C SER A 164 -17.85 22.92 7.58
N THR A 165 -17.21 22.89 8.75
CA THR A 165 -17.83 22.63 10.06
C THR A 165 -18.02 23.90 10.91
N GLY A 166 -17.66 25.08 10.37
CA GLY A 166 -17.80 26.36 11.08
C GLY A 166 -16.75 26.60 12.18
N LEU A 167 -15.71 25.76 12.27
CA LEU A 167 -14.67 25.88 13.31
C LEU A 167 -13.53 26.84 12.92
N VAL A 168 -13.38 27.15 11.63
CA VAL A 168 -12.28 27.96 11.09
C VAL A 168 -12.84 28.98 10.10
N ASN A 169 -12.26 30.16 10.08
CA ASN A 169 -12.61 31.19 9.12
C ASN A 169 -12.25 30.77 7.68
N ARG A 170 -13.13 31.08 6.75
CA ARG A 170 -12.93 30.78 5.32
C ARG A 170 -11.65 31.43 4.75
N MET A 171 -11.28 32.61 5.21
CA MET A 171 -10.08 33.31 4.75
C MET A 171 -8.80 32.57 5.09
N THR A 172 -8.72 31.98 6.30
CA THR A 172 -7.58 31.15 6.71
C THR A 172 -7.37 29.98 5.74
N ALA A 173 -8.41 29.18 5.50
CA ALA A 173 -8.29 28.03 4.58
C ALA A 173 -8.00 28.46 3.13
N TRP A 174 -8.56 29.59 2.70
CA TRP A 174 -8.34 30.16 1.38
C TRP A 174 -6.86 30.56 1.22
N GLU A 175 -6.27 31.27 2.17
CA GLU A 175 -4.85 31.63 2.16
C GLU A 175 -3.94 30.40 2.09
N LEU A 176 -4.21 29.36 2.90
CA LEU A 176 -3.45 28.12 2.91
C LEU A 176 -3.47 27.37 1.57
N SER A 177 -4.55 27.54 0.78
CA SER A 177 -4.70 26.89 -0.52
C SER A 177 -3.71 27.38 -1.58
N PHE A 178 -3.18 28.57 -1.43
CA PHE A 178 -2.15 29.13 -2.33
C PHE A 178 -0.74 28.59 -2.11
N VAL A 179 -0.50 27.84 -1.04
CA VAL A 179 0.81 27.24 -0.79
C VAL A 179 1.08 26.14 -1.81
N LYS A 180 1.86 26.48 -2.82
CA LYS A 180 2.23 25.55 -3.92
C LYS A 180 3.03 24.35 -3.37
N PRO A 181 2.88 23.16 -3.96
CA PRO A 181 3.72 22.02 -3.63
C PRO A 181 5.19 22.29 -3.99
N LEU A 182 6.11 21.64 -3.29
CA LEU A 182 7.54 21.66 -3.62
C LEU A 182 7.74 20.98 -4.98
N GLU A 183 8.47 21.62 -5.86
CA GLU A 183 8.82 21.12 -7.19
C GLU A 183 9.92 20.06 -7.12
N TYR A 184 10.06 19.27 -8.19
CA TYR A 184 11.12 18.29 -8.32
C TYR A 184 12.51 18.98 -8.23
N GLY A 185 13.44 18.39 -7.49
CA GLY A 185 14.76 18.96 -7.28
C GLY A 185 14.82 20.11 -6.27
N HIS A 186 13.74 20.38 -5.50
CA HIS A 186 13.76 21.45 -4.49
C HIS A 186 14.92 21.24 -3.49
N PRO A 187 15.75 22.29 -3.23
CA PRO A 187 16.90 22.21 -2.35
C PRO A 187 16.55 21.64 -0.96
N GLY A 188 17.40 20.75 -0.46
CA GLY A 188 17.22 20.11 0.84
C GLY A 188 16.13 19.04 0.91
N THR A 189 15.52 18.64 -0.22
CA THR A 189 14.56 17.54 -0.27
C THR A 189 15.15 16.29 -0.92
N LEU A 190 14.62 15.12 -0.55
CA LEU A 190 14.94 13.83 -1.18
C LEU A 190 13.89 13.52 -2.24
N ASP A 191 14.32 13.36 -3.47
CA ASP A 191 13.52 12.78 -4.53
C ASP A 191 13.95 11.35 -4.79
N HIS A 192 12.97 10.45 -4.92
CA HIS A 192 13.24 9.09 -5.37
C HIS A 192 13.22 9.05 -6.89
N SER A 193 14.12 8.28 -7.46
CA SER A 193 14.09 7.96 -8.89
C SER A 193 12.71 7.44 -9.30
N PRO A 194 12.23 7.74 -10.51
CA PRO A 194 11.03 7.13 -11.04
C PRO A 194 11.11 5.60 -10.90
N LYS A 195 9.98 4.97 -10.59
CA LYS A 195 9.93 3.51 -10.51
C LYS A 195 10.09 2.97 -11.93
N GLU A 196 11.19 2.31 -12.16
CA GLU A 196 11.47 1.65 -13.42
C GLU A 196 10.62 0.38 -13.57
N TYR A 197 10.39 -0.02 -14.82
CA TYR A 197 9.86 -1.33 -15.14
C TYR A 197 10.92 -2.41 -14.85
N VAL A 198 10.49 -3.59 -14.53
CA VAL A 198 11.39 -4.74 -14.34
C VAL A 198 11.53 -5.45 -15.69
N LYS A 199 12.76 -5.63 -16.15
CA LYS A 199 13.03 -6.35 -17.40
C LYS A 199 12.62 -7.82 -17.28
N ASP A 200 12.18 -8.43 -18.38
CA ASP A 200 11.71 -9.81 -18.37
C ASP A 200 12.81 -10.81 -18.05
N ASP A 201 14.05 -10.57 -18.50
CA ASP A 201 15.22 -11.37 -18.12
C ASP A 201 15.45 -11.43 -16.61
N VAL A 202 15.30 -10.30 -15.91
CA VAL A 202 15.39 -10.21 -14.44
C VAL A 202 14.25 -10.98 -13.77
N ILE A 203 13.03 -10.90 -14.33
CA ILE A 203 11.89 -11.66 -13.82
C ILE A 203 12.15 -13.15 -13.98
N ILE A 204 12.54 -13.60 -15.18
CA ILE A 204 12.81 -14.99 -15.52
C ILE A 204 13.92 -15.56 -14.63
N ALA A 205 15.02 -14.82 -14.43
CA ALA A 205 16.11 -15.24 -13.54
C ALA A 205 15.68 -15.37 -12.07
N THR A 206 14.65 -14.64 -11.65
CA THR A 206 14.12 -14.71 -10.26
C THR A 206 13.20 -15.90 -10.05
N LEU A 207 12.46 -16.35 -11.06
CA LEU A 207 11.44 -17.40 -10.91
C LEU A 207 11.98 -18.70 -10.26
N PRO A 208 13.12 -19.26 -10.65
CA PRO A 208 13.63 -20.51 -10.07
C PRO A 208 13.96 -20.42 -8.58
N LEU A 209 14.11 -19.21 -8.04
CA LEU A 209 14.42 -18.97 -6.63
C LEU A 209 13.18 -19.05 -5.72
N LEU A 210 11.99 -19.16 -6.32
CA LEU A 210 10.70 -19.01 -5.64
C LEU A 210 9.88 -20.30 -5.76
N PRO A 211 9.02 -20.61 -4.75
CA PRO A 211 8.11 -21.72 -4.85
C PRO A 211 7.07 -21.50 -5.96
N PRO A 212 6.49 -22.58 -6.53
CA PRO A 212 5.53 -22.52 -7.63
C PRO A 212 4.38 -21.53 -7.43
N THR A 213 3.81 -21.44 -6.23
CA THR A 213 2.77 -20.44 -5.89
C THR A 213 3.23 -19.01 -6.20
N LEU A 214 4.44 -18.62 -5.78
CA LEU A 214 4.94 -17.27 -6.03
C LEU A 214 5.33 -17.05 -7.49
N GLN A 215 5.83 -18.09 -8.18
CA GLN A 215 6.07 -18.04 -9.61
C GLN A 215 4.76 -17.75 -10.37
N ALA A 216 3.69 -18.49 -10.05
CA ALA A 216 2.38 -18.29 -10.67
C ALA A 216 1.84 -16.86 -10.40
N MET A 217 1.97 -16.34 -9.18
CA MET A 217 1.59 -14.96 -8.84
C MET A 217 2.35 -13.92 -9.69
N ILE A 218 3.66 -14.10 -9.86
CA ILE A 218 4.53 -13.19 -10.62
C ILE A 218 4.14 -13.22 -12.10
N LYS A 219 4.05 -14.43 -12.70
CA LYS A 219 3.66 -14.62 -14.10
C LYS A 219 2.29 -14.02 -14.39
N LEU A 220 1.30 -14.35 -13.57
CA LEU A 220 -0.06 -13.81 -13.70
C LEU A 220 -0.06 -12.27 -13.64
N GLN A 221 0.67 -11.70 -12.69
CA GLN A 221 0.76 -10.24 -12.54
C GLN A 221 1.46 -9.57 -13.72
N ARG A 222 2.52 -10.18 -14.26
CA ARG A 222 3.25 -9.67 -15.43
C ARG A 222 2.38 -9.72 -16.69
N LEU A 223 1.62 -10.78 -16.89
CA LEU A 223 0.74 -10.94 -18.06
C LEU A 223 -0.46 -9.99 -18.01
N THR A 224 -1.13 -9.91 -16.87
CA THR A 224 -2.40 -9.16 -16.73
C THR A 224 -2.23 -7.70 -16.39
N GLY A 225 -1.06 -7.27 -15.88
CA GLY A 225 -0.86 -5.93 -15.33
C GLY A 225 -1.67 -5.64 -14.06
N MET A 226 -2.21 -6.65 -13.38
CA MET A 226 -2.92 -6.51 -12.11
C MET A 226 -2.09 -5.76 -11.07
N ARG A 227 -2.79 -5.06 -10.15
CA ARG A 227 -2.12 -4.55 -8.94
C ARG A 227 -1.73 -5.71 -8.03
N PRO A 228 -0.62 -5.62 -7.27
CA PRO A 228 -0.25 -6.70 -6.33
C PRO A 228 -1.40 -7.14 -5.43
N ILE A 229 -2.23 -6.20 -4.94
CA ILE A 229 -3.38 -6.50 -4.10
C ILE A 229 -4.46 -7.33 -4.83
N GLU A 230 -4.63 -7.13 -6.13
CA GLU A 230 -5.57 -7.88 -6.97
C GLU A 230 -5.10 -9.32 -7.15
N VAL A 231 -3.78 -9.58 -7.14
CA VAL A 231 -3.20 -10.93 -7.20
C VAL A 231 -3.27 -11.64 -5.84
N TYR A 232 -2.69 -11.03 -4.81
CA TYR A 232 -2.63 -11.71 -3.52
C TYR A 232 -3.95 -11.76 -2.75
N GLY A 233 -4.92 -10.92 -3.12
CA GLY A 233 -6.26 -10.91 -2.54
C GLY A 233 -7.28 -11.76 -3.29
N MET A 234 -6.91 -12.39 -4.40
CA MET A 234 -7.79 -13.17 -5.27
C MET A 234 -8.43 -14.34 -4.52
N ARG A 235 -9.76 -14.47 -4.64
CA ARG A 235 -10.55 -15.57 -4.05
C ARG A 235 -11.11 -16.46 -5.13
N VAL A 236 -11.31 -17.75 -4.80
CA VAL A 236 -11.83 -18.74 -5.73
C VAL A 236 -13.21 -18.35 -6.28
N GLY A 237 -14.12 -17.88 -5.43
CA GLY A 237 -15.48 -17.48 -5.81
C GLY A 237 -15.58 -16.19 -6.63
N GLU A 238 -14.47 -15.45 -6.79
CA GLU A 238 -14.43 -14.25 -7.64
C GLU A 238 -14.09 -14.58 -9.10
N ILE A 239 -13.84 -15.87 -9.42
CA ILE A 239 -13.49 -16.36 -10.76
C ILE A 239 -14.74 -16.95 -11.44
N ASP A 240 -15.29 -16.20 -12.37
CA ASP A 240 -16.38 -16.64 -13.24
C ASP A 240 -15.81 -17.36 -14.47
N LYS A 241 -16.11 -18.65 -14.59
CA LYS A 241 -15.60 -19.53 -15.66
C LYS A 241 -16.58 -19.72 -16.81
N THR A 242 -17.80 -19.22 -16.69
CA THR A 242 -18.93 -19.61 -17.54
C THR A 242 -19.51 -18.50 -18.39
N SER A 243 -19.41 -17.24 -17.96
CA SER A 243 -20.06 -16.11 -18.66
C SER A 243 -19.52 -15.83 -20.06
N VAL A 244 -18.27 -16.18 -20.35
CA VAL A 244 -17.66 -15.97 -21.67
C VAL A 244 -16.92 -17.24 -22.11
N PRO A 245 -17.28 -17.86 -23.24
CA PRO A 245 -16.58 -19.04 -23.73
C PRO A 245 -15.07 -18.82 -23.90
N GLY A 246 -14.26 -19.72 -23.33
CA GLY A 246 -12.79 -19.67 -23.44
C GLY A 246 -12.08 -18.62 -22.58
N ILE A 247 -12.80 -17.68 -21.94
CA ILE A 247 -12.24 -16.63 -21.11
C ILE A 247 -12.83 -16.69 -19.70
N TRP A 248 -11.98 -16.75 -18.67
CA TRP A 248 -12.44 -16.57 -17.30
C TRP A 248 -12.44 -15.10 -16.92
N LEU A 249 -13.44 -14.70 -16.14
CA LEU A 249 -13.57 -13.33 -15.66
C LEU A 249 -13.28 -13.28 -14.16
N TYR A 250 -12.22 -12.60 -13.77
CA TYR A 250 -11.95 -12.30 -12.38
C TYR A 250 -12.70 -11.01 -11.99
N ARG A 251 -13.76 -11.16 -11.19
CA ARG A 251 -14.63 -10.09 -10.70
C ARG A 251 -14.24 -9.73 -9.27
N LEU A 252 -13.62 -8.57 -9.09
CA LEU A 252 -13.15 -8.14 -7.77
C LEU A 252 -14.34 -7.67 -6.92
N ALA A 253 -14.56 -8.31 -5.78
CA ALA A 253 -15.56 -7.88 -4.79
C ALA A 253 -15.28 -6.49 -4.23
N SER A 254 -14.02 -6.08 -4.14
CA SER A 254 -13.62 -4.75 -3.69
C SER A 254 -12.31 -4.29 -4.31
N HIS A 255 -12.22 -3.01 -4.69
CA HIS A 255 -10.99 -2.42 -5.21
C HIS A 255 -10.81 -0.96 -4.78
N LYS A 256 -9.58 -0.44 -4.92
CA LYS A 256 -9.14 0.87 -4.42
C LYS A 256 -10.04 2.05 -4.83
N THR A 257 -10.61 2.02 -6.03
CA THR A 257 -11.40 3.12 -6.60
C THR A 257 -12.91 2.90 -6.53
N GLN A 258 -13.37 1.72 -6.07
CA GLN A 258 -14.79 1.35 -6.03
C GLN A 258 -15.66 2.36 -5.26
N LYS A 259 -15.22 2.76 -4.05
CA LYS A 259 -15.95 3.75 -3.24
C LYS A 259 -16.09 5.11 -3.92
N LYS A 260 -15.18 5.44 -4.84
CA LYS A 260 -15.17 6.72 -5.55
C LYS A 260 -15.95 6.68 -6.85
N THR A 261 -15.90 5.56 -7.57
CA THR A 261 -16.44 5.45 -8.94
C THR A 261 -17.71 4.62 -9.03
N GLY A 262 -18.02 3.80 -8.01
CA GLY A 262 -19.10 2.82 -8.03
C GLY A 262 -18.94 1.70 -9.08
N LYS A 263 -17.86 1.73 -9.88
CA LYS A 263 -17.64 0.80 -10.98
C LYS A 263 -17.08 -0.52 -10.48
N GLU A 264 -17.52 -1.62 -11.08
CA GLU A 264 -16.94 -2.94 -10.92
C GLU A 264 -15.59 -3.01 -11.64
N ARG A 265 -14.63 -3.75 -11.07
CA ARG A 265 -13.40 -4.10 -11.74
C ARG A 265 -13.42 -5.56 -12.14
N VAL A 266 -13.34 -5.82 -13.44
CA VAL A 266 -13.27 -7.14 -14.04
C VAL A 266 -11.95 -7.28 -14.78
N ILE A 267 -11.30 -8.43 -14.67
CA ILE A 267 -10.06 -8.77 -15.36
C ILE A 267 -10.31 -10.05 -16.15
N SER A 268 -10.12 -9.98 -17.45
CA SER A 268 -10.26 -11.14 -18.34
C SER A 268 -8.98 -11.97 -18.30
N LEU A 269 -9.13 -13.28 -18.12
CA LEU A 269 -8.06 -14.26 -18.06
C LEU A 269 -8.15 -15.17 -19.28
N ASN A 270 -7.14 -15.13 -20.13
CA ASN A 270 -7.00 -16.03 -21.27
C ASN A 270 -6.48 -17.41 -20.83
N GLU A 271 -6.34 -18.34 -21.76
CA GLU A 271 -5.94 -19.73 -21.51
C GLU A 271 -4.60 -19.84 -20.74
N ALA A 272 -3.60 -19.05 -21.11
CA ALA A 272 -2.30 -19.07 -20.45
C ALA A 272 -2.40 -18.65 -18.96
N GLU A 273 -3.23 -17.66 -18.66
CA GLU A 273 -3.47 -17.17 -17.31
C GLU A 273 -4.36 -18.10 -16.50
N GLN A 274 -5.34 -18.75 -17.17
CA GLN A 274 -6.16 -19.82 -16.58
C GLN A 274 -5.29 -20.99 -16.13
N ALA A 275 -4.37 -21.45 -16.98
CA ALA A 275 -3.43 -22.52 -16.66
C ALA A 275 -2.58 -22.22 -15.42
N LEU A 276 -2.21 -20.95 -15.21
CA LEU A 276 -1.44 -20.54 -14.01
C LEU A 276 -2.24 -20.64 -12.72
N ILE A 277 -3.56 -20.44 -12.75
CA ILE A 277 -4.40 -20.41 -11.55
C ILE A 277 -5.18 -21.69 -11.32
N ALA A 278 -5.45 -22.49 -12.37
CA ALA A 278 -6.24 -23.69 -12.30
C ALA A 278 -5.81 -24.66 -11.18
N PRO A 279 -4.50 -24.97 -11.00
CA PRO A 279 -4.06 -25.88 -9.92
C PRO A 279 -4.37 -25.37 -8.52
N TYR A 280 -4.58 -24.07 -8.36
CA TYR A 280 -4.84 -23.43 -7.06
C TYR A 280 -6.33 -23.26 -6.75
N LEU A 281 -7.23 -23.66 -7.67
CA LEU A 281 -8.68 -23.55 -7.49
C LEU A 281 -9.30 -24.85 -6.99
N GLU A 282 -8.70 -26.00 -7.31
CA GLU A 282 -9.27 -27.32 -7.01
C GLU A 282 -9.44 -27.56 -5.51
N GLY A 283 -10.58 -28.11 -5.13
CA GLY A 283 -10.88 -28.50 -3.76
C GLY A 283 -11.01 -27.37 -2.74
N LYS A 284 -10.95 -26.10 -3.18
CA LYS A 284 -11.04 -24.94 -2.30
C LYS A 284 -12.44 -24.37 -2.21
N LYS A 285 -12.77 -23.82 -1.02
CA LYS A 285 -14.03 -23.09 -0.80
C LYS A 285 -14.03 -21.77 -1.58
N PRO A 286 -15.20 -21.26 -2.00
CA PRO A 286 -15.28 -19.96 -2.73
C PRO A 286 -14.63 -18.78 -2.00
N THR A 287 -14.65 -18.77 -0.67
CA THR A 287 -14.04 -17.70 0.15
C THR A 287 -12.53 -17.82 0.31
N ALA A 288 -11.94 -18.97 -0.03
CA ALA A 288 -10.53 -19.24 0.16
C ALA A 288 -9.66 -18.44 -0.82
N ALA A 289 -8.43 -18.15 -0.39
CA ALA A 289 -7.41 -17.54 -1.24
C ALA A 289 -7.02 -18.49 -2.38
N VAL A 290 -6.93 -17.96 -3.60
CA VAL A 290 -6.32 -18.68 -4.73
C VAL A 290 -4.87 -19.00 -4.40
N PHE A 291 -4.11 -17.99 -4.03
CA PHE A 291 -2.70 -18.12 -3.61
C PHE A 291 -2.56 -17.92 -2.10
N SER A 292 -2.02 -18.90 -1.40
CA SER A 292 -1.85 -18.79 0.05
C SER A 292 -0.38 -18.97 0.49
N PRO A 293 0.06 -18.29 1.55
CA PRO A 293 1.38 -18.52 2.14
C PRO A 293 1.58 -19.96 2.61
N ARG A 294 0.50 -20.63 3.01
CA ARG A 294 0.53 -22.03 3.45
C ARG A 294 0.96 -22.94 2.28
N THR A 295 0.30 -22.83 1.12
CA THR A 295 0.64 -23.60 -0.08
C THR A 295 2.10 -23.42 -0.47
N ALA A 296 2.58 -22.18 -0.54
CA ALA A 296 3.99 -21.89 -0.86
C ALA A 296 4.98 -22.48 0.16
N MET A 297 4.61 -22.55 1.43
CA MET A 297 5.45 -23.19 2.46
C MET A 297 5.43 -24.72 2.36
N GLU A 298 4.32 -25.32 1.96
CA GLU A 298 4.22 -26.75 1.69
C GLU A 298 5.04 -27.14 0.46
N GLU A 299 4.95 -26.37 -0.62
CA GLU A 299 5.80 -26.51 -1.82
C GLU A 299 7.29 -26.47 -1.46
N ARG A 300 7.73 -25.46 -0.70
CA ARG A 300 9.12 -25.36 -0.21
C ARG A 300 9.56 -26.54 0.65
N LYS A 301 8.67 -27.06 1.48
CA LYS A 301 8.95 -28.25 2.28
C LYS A 301 9.09 -29.50 1.41
N ALA A 302 8.22 -29.64 0.40
CA ALA A 302 8.27 -30.73 -0.55
C ALA A 302 9.59 -30.69 -1.36
N GLU A 303 9.94 -29.52 -1.89
CA GLU A 303 11.20 -29.31 -2.59
C GLU A 303 12.43 -29.67 -1.73
N ARG A 304 12.47 -29.18 -0.49
CA ARG A 304 13.57 -29.50 0.44
C ARG A 304 13.65 -30.99 0.74
N ARG A 305 12.51 -31.68 0.81
CA ARG A 305 12.47 -33.13 1.00
C ARG A 305 13.00 -33.88 -0.23
N ALA A 306 12.58 -33.46 -1.43
CA ALA A 306 13.04 -34.03 -2.69
C ALA A 306 14.56 -33.87 -2.88
N ASN A 307 15.08 -32.68 -2.56
CA ASN A 307 16.50 -32.35 -2.71
C ASN A 307 17.38 -32.85 -1.53
N ARG A 308 16.82 -33.59 -0.58
CA ARG A 308 17.56 -34.07 0.59
C ARG A 308 18.42 -35.25 0.23
N LYS A 309 19.74 -35.14 0.45
CA LYS A 309 20.73 -36.21 0.17
C LYS A 309 20.85 -37.23 1.31
N THR A 310 20.36 -36.91 2.53
CA THR A 310 20.49 -37.77 3.69
C THR A 310 19.15 -38.27 4.19
N LYS A 311 19.09 -39.51 4.74
CA LYS A 311 17.87 -40.04 5.36
C LYS A 311 17.45 -39.20 6.56
N MET A 312 16.15 -39.13 6.82
CA MET A 312 15.61 -38.41 7.99
C MET A 312 15.91 -39.25 9.25
N THR A 313 16.53 -38.64 10.24
CA THR A 313 16.76 -39.27 11.54
C THR A 313 15.45 -39.38 12.35
N PRO A 314 15.29 -40.38 13.24
CA PRO A 314 14.09 -40.53 14.08
C PRO A 314 13.74 -39.24 14.84
N SER A 315 14.75 -38.53 15.35
CA SER A 315 14.57 -37.26 16.08
C SER A 315 13.99 -36.14 15.19
N VAL A 316 14.35 -36.09 13.91
CA VAL A 316 13.78 -35.11 12.94
C VAL A 316 12.35 -35.49 12.61
N LEU A 317 12.06 -36.79 12.43
CA LEU A 317 10.69 -37.29 12.20
C LEU A 317 9.78 -36.99 13.39
N ALA A 318 10.21 -37.23 14.61
CA ALA A 318 9.48 -36.90 15.85
C ALA A 318 9.21 -35.40 15.96
N ARG A 319 10.20 -34.54 15.61
CA ARG A 319 10.05 -33.09 15.61
C ARG A 319 9.06 -32.62 14.52
N GLU A 320 9.05 -33.25 13.35
CA GLU A 320 8.07 -32.96 12.31
C GLU A 320 6.67 -33.40 12.70
N ALA A 321 6.51 -34.56 13.36
CA ALA A 321 5.23 -35.01 13.89
C ALA A 321 4.68 -34.05 14.96
N ALA A 322 5.52 -33.65 15.93
CA ALA A 322 5.11 -32.66 16.94
C ALA A 322 4.77 -31.29 16.37
N ARG A 323 5.37 -30.91 15.24
CA ARG A 323 4.97 -29.69 14.51
C ARG A 323 3.63 -29.81 13.79
N LYS A 324 3.22 -30.99 13.40
CA LYS A 324 1.86 -31.22 12.83
C LYS A 324 0.76 -31.05 13.88
N GLU A 325 1.04 -31.43 15.14
CA GLU A 325 0.12 -31.22 16.26
C GLU A 325 -0.04 -29.73 16.64
N LYS A 326 1.04 -28.92 16.44
CA LYS A 326 1.01 -27.46 16.61
C LYS A 326 1.33 -26.79 15.27
N PRO A 327 0.36 -26.72 14.34
CA PRO A 327 0.59 -26.16 13.03
C PRO A 327 0.99 -24.68 13.14
N ALA A 328 2.04 -24.30 12.43
CA ALA A 328 2.42 -22.90 12.33
C ALA A 328 1.25 -22.09 11.80
N HIS A 329 0.91 -20.99 12.46
CA HIS A 329 -0.17 -20.10 12.04
C HIS A 329 0.29 -19.29 10.84
N TYR A 330 -0.06 -19.75 9.63
CA TYR A 330 0.11 -18.97 8.41
C TYR A 330 -1.17 -18.17 8.14
N SER A 331 -0.99 -16.92 7.71
CA SER A 331 -2.11 -16.15 7.17
C SER A 331 -2.72 -16.87 5.97
N GLU A 332 -4.03 -16.80 5.81
CA GLU A 332 -4.73 -17.35 4.65
C GLU A 332 -4.35 -16.63 3.37
N PHE A 333 -4.17 -15.31 3.45
CA PHE A 333 -3.82 -14.45 2.33
C PHE A 333 -2.41 -13.90 2.46
N TYR A 334 -1.73 -13.73 1.33
CA TYR A 334 -0.60 -12.83 1.27
C TYR A 334 -1.06 -11.39 1.54
N ASN A 335 -0.15 -10.58 2.03
CA ASN A 335 -0.30 -9.14 2.10
C ASN A 335 0.82 -8.45 1.31
N LYS A 336 0.75 -7.13 1.21
CA LYS A 336 1.73 -6.31 0.48
C LYS A 336 3.18 -6.63 0.88
N ASP A 337 3.42 -6.75 2.19
CA ASP A 337 4.77 -6.96 2.71
C ASP A 337 5.22 -8.40 2.55
N SER A 338 4.36 -9.39 2.85
CA SER A 338 4.72 -10.80 2.72
C SER A 338 5.06 -11.19 1.27
N TYR A 339 4.30 -10.70 0.29
CA TYR A 339 4.58 -10.93 -1.13
C TYR A 339 5.91 -10.27 -1.53
N ARG A 340 6.08 -8.98 -1.24
CA ARG A 340 7.32 -8.24 -1.53
C ARG A 340 8.54 -8.86 -0.86
N VAL A 341 8.45 -9.13 0.44
CA VAL A 341 9.55 -9.66 1.23
C VAL A 341 9.95 -11.06 0.75
N ALA A 342 9.01 -11.89 0.33
CA ALA A 342 9.32 -13.22 -0.22
C ALA A 342 10.21 -13.13 -1.48
N VAL A 343 9.90 -12.22 -2.40
CA VAL A 343 10.69 -11.97 -3.60
C VAL A 343 12.05 -11.38 -3.24
N CYS A 344 12.08 -10.29 -2.46
CA CYS A 344 13.34 -9.63 -2.09
C CYS A 344 14.31 -10.58 -1.36
N ARG A 345 13.82 -11.37 -0.40
CA ARG A 345 14.67 -12.33 0.33
C ARG A 345 15.22 -13.46 -0.55
N ALA A 346 14.47 -13.89 -1.56
CA ALA A 346 14.95 -14.88 -2.51
C ALA A 346 16.12 -14.33 -3.33
N ILE A 347 15.97 -13.12 -3.87
CA ILE A 347 17.02 -12.41 -4.59
C ILE A 347 18.23 -12.15 -3.68
N GLU A 348 18.02 -11.61 -2.50
CA GLU A 348 19.10 -11.35 -1.52
C GLU A 348 19.89 -12.62 -1.17
N LYS A 349 19.18 -13.73 -0.95
CA LYS A 349 19.82 -15.02 -0.64
C LYS A 349 20.67 -15.51 -1.81
N HIS A 350 20.17 -15.37 -3.04
CA HIS A 350 20.90 -15.75 -4.24
C HIS A 350 22.13 -14.88 -4.45
N ASN A 351 21.98 -13.57 -4.37
CA ASN A 351 23.02 -12.59 -4.60
C ASN A 351 24.19 -12.66 -3.59
N ARG A 352 23.96 -13.15 -2.35
CA ARG A 352 25.03 -13.28 -1.36
C ARG A 352 26.21 -14.14 -1.78
N GLN A 353 26.01 -15.02 -2.75
CA GLN A 353 27.02 -15.98 -3.23
C GLN A 353 27.61 -15.57 -4.58
N LEU A 354 27.19 -14.42 -5.13
CA LEU A 354 27.54 -13.98 -6.46
C LEU A 354 28.33 -12.67 -6.45
N PRO A 355 29.30 -12.50 -7.37
CA PRO A 355 29.91 -11.21 -7.62
C PRO A 355 28.86 -10.20 -8.11
N VAL A 356 29.13 -8.91 -7.92
CA VAL A 356 28.17 -7.82 -8.18
C VAL A 356 27.62 -7.84 -9.62
N GLU A 357 28.46 -8.18 -10.58
CA GLU A 357 28.12 -8.21 -12.01
C GLU A 357 27.12 -9.31 -12.38
N GLN A 358 27.01 -10.36 -11.55
CA GLN A 358 26.11 -11.50 -11.75
C GLN A 358 24.87 -11.44 -10.86
N GLN A 359 24.76 -10.40 -10.03
CA GLN A 359 23.65 -10.26 -9.11
C GLN A 359 22.36 -9.87 -9.85
N ILE A 360 21.25 -10.49 -9.44
CA ILE A 360 19.93 -10.11 -9.90
C ILE A 360 19.56 -8.75 -9.26
N PRO A 361 19.19 -7.72 -10.05
CA PRO A 361 18.76 -6.44 -9.53
C PRO A 361 17.55 -6.57 -8.60
N HIS A 362 17.51 -5.77 -7.53
CA HIS A 362 16.38 -5.73 -6.63
C HIS A 362 15.14 -5.15 -7.32
N TRP A 363 14.03 -5.85 -7.23
CA TRP A 363 12.75 -5.37 -7.73
C TRP A 363 11.59 -5.69 -6.78
N THR A 364 10.45 -5.10 -7.01
CA THR A 364 9.24 -5.31 -6.20
C THR A 364 8.05 -5.67 -7.07
N PRO A 365 7.05 -6.42 -6.56
CA PRO A 365 5.87 -6.82 -7.33
C PRO A 365 5.11 -5.66 -7.99
N TYR A 366 5.23 -4.44 -7.46
CA TYR A 366 4.61 -3.29 -8.12
C TYR A 366 5.28 -2.94 -9.47
N GLY A 367 6.58 -3.23 -9.62
CA GLY A 367 7.33 -3.06 -10.87
C GLY A 367 6.78 -3.92 -12.01
N LEU A 368 6.26 -5.12 -11.72
CA LEU A 368 5.64 -6.01 -12.72
C LEU A 368 4.47 -5.34 -13.45
N ARG A 369 3.67 -4.55 -12.73
CA ARG A 369 2.59 -3.79 -13.35
C ARG A 369 3.13 -2.72 -14.30
N HIS A 370 4.24 -2.05 -13.94
CA HIS A 370 4.89 -1.11 -14.87
C HIS A 370 5.40 -1.82 -16.11
N SER A 371 6.01 -3.01 -15.95
CA SER A 371 6.46 -3.85 -17.06
C SER A 371 5.31 -4.25 -17.98
N ALA A 372 4.20 -4.74 -17.42
CA ALA A 372 3.01 -5.11 -18.17
C ALA A 372 2.40 -3.91 -18.92
N VAL A 373 2.22 -2.77 -18.24
CA VAL A 373 1.67 -1.56 -18.86
C VAL A 373 2.56 -1.08 -20.00
N SER A 374 3.89 -1.07 -19.79
CA SER A 374 4.85 -0.66 -20.81
C SER A 374 4.80 -1.58 -22.05
N ALA A 375 4.81 -2.91 -21.85
CA ALA A 375 4.71 -3.87 -22.94
C ALA A 375 3.40 -3.72 -23.71
N ILE A 376 2.27 -3.73 -23.02
CA ILE A 376 0.94 -3.57 -23.64
C ILE A 376 0.82 -2.21 -24.37
N SER A 377 1.42 -1.13 -23.83
CA SER A 377 1.40 0.18 -24.47
C SER A 377 2.17 0.22 -25.78
N VAL A 378 3.30 -0.48 -25.84
CA VAL A 378 4.12 -0.60 -27.06
C VAL A 378 3.39 -1.39 -28.13
N GLU A 379 2.75 -2.51 -27.74
CA GLU A 379 2.16 -3.46 -28.67
C GLU A 379 0.74 -3.07 -29.13
N LEU A 380 -0.10 -2.61 -28.17
CA LEU A 380 -1.51 -2.36 -28.43
C LEU A 380 -1.91 -0.88 -28.34
N GLY A 381 -1.00 -0.01 -27.93
CA GLY A 381 -1.24 1.42 -27.71
C GLY A 381 -1.66 1.76 -26.29
N GLY A 382 -1.45 3.03 -25.90
CA GLY A 382 -1.64 3.54 -24.54
C GLY A 382 -3.07 3.44 -24.01
N ASP A 383 -4.07 3.65 -24.87
CA ASP A 383 -5.50 3.60 -24.50
C ASP A 383 -5.91 2.18 -24.10
N LYS A 384 -5.49 1.19 -24.89
CA LYS A 384 -5.74 -0.23 -24.61
C LYS A 384 -5.03 -0.68 -23.33
N ALA A 385 -3.79 -0.26 -23.12
CA ALA A 385 -3.06 -0.51 -21.87
C ALA A 385 -3.77 0.10 -20.66
N THR A 386 -4.31 1.32 -20.80
CA THR A 386 -5.09 2.00 -19.75
C THR A 386 -6.35 1.23 -19.40
N LEU A 387 -7.07 0.71 -20.40
CA LEU A 387 -8.27 -0.10 -20.21
C LEU A 387 -7.97 -1.42 -19.51
N LEU A 388 -7.02 -2.20 -20.03
CA LEU A 388 -6.65 -3.50 -19.47
C LEU A 388 -6.15 -3.40 -18.03
N CYS A 389 -5.28 -2.44 -17.76
CA CYS A 389 -4.72 -2.25 -16.43
C CYS A 389 -5.65 -1.49 -15.48
N GLY A 390 -6.78 -0.95 -15.96
CA GLY A 390 -7.77 -0.21 -15.16
C GLY A 390 -7.20 1.06 -14.57
N HIS A 391 -6.56 1.88 -15.40
CA HIS A 391 -6.21 3.25 -15.05
C HIS A 391 -7.42 4.15 -15.31
N THR A 392 -7.84 4.90 -14.26
CA THR A 392 -8.96 5.84 -14.36
C THR A 392 -8.48 7.17 -14.94
N LYS A 393 -8.34 7.27 -16.25
CA LYS A 393 -8.47 8.55 -16.94
C LYS A 393 -9.52 8.34 -18.02
N GLU A 394 -10.57 9.06 -17.87
CA GLU A 394 -11.79 9.29 -18.64
C GLU A 394 -13.05 8.76 -18.00
N ALA A 395 -13.89 9.74 -17.64
CA ALA A 395 -15.27 9.54 -17.22
C ALA A 395 -16.09 9.15 -18.46
N THR A 396 -16.42 7.88 -18.59
CA THR A 396 -17.40 7.48 -19.59
C THR A 396 -18.52 6.64 -18.94
N THR A 397 -19.70 7.11 -19.24
CA THR A 397 -21.06 6.77 -18.89
C THR A 397 -21.41 5.27 -18.78
N ALA A 398 -22.31 4.94 -17.87
CA ALA A 398 -22.84 3.63 -17.48
C ALA A 398 -23.36 2.70 -18.63
N ILE A 399 -23.47 3.20 -19.85
CA ILE A 399 -23.95 2.47 -21.05
C ILE A 399 -22.88 1.52 -21.63
N TYR A 400 -21.63 1.66 -21.23
CA TYR A 400 -20.50 0.93 -21.84
C TYR A 400 -20.07 -0.36 -21.12
N LYS A 401 -20.72 -0.78 -20.04
CA LYS A 401 -20.31 -1.94 -19.24
C LYS A 401 -20.13 -3.22 -20.08
N HIS A 402 -21.10 -3.56 -20.94
CA HIS A 402 -21.00 -4.74 -21.80
C HIS A 402 -19.94 -4.58 -22.91
N ARG A 403 -19.87 -3.42 -23.54
CA ARG A 403 -18.85 -3.14 -24.59
C ARG A 403 -17.43 -3.08 -24.05
N GLU A 404 -17.24 -2.62 -22.81
CA GLU A 404 -15.92 -2.63 -22.15
C GLU A 404 -15.46 -4.07 -21.88
N ILE A 405 -16.35 -4.97 -21.46
CA ILE A 405 -16.04 -6.38 -21.23
C ILE A 405 -15.67 -7.08 -22.55
N GLU A 406 -16.46 -6.87 -23.63
CA GLU A 406 -16.15 -7.43 -24.95
C GLU A 406 -14.81 -6.97 -25.49
N LYS A 407 -14.49 -5.68 -25.36
CA LYS A 407 -13.18 -5.13 -25.75
C LYS A 407 -12.05 -5.73 -24.90
N MET A 408 -12.23 -5.82 -23.59
CA MET A 408 -11.25 -6.43 -22.70
C MET A 408 -11.02 -7.90 -23.02
N THR A 409 -12.08 -8.64 -23.39
CA THR A 409 -12.00 -10.04 -23.80
C THR A 409 -11.19 -10.21 -25.08
N LYS A 410 -11.46 -9.39 -26.12
CA LYS A 410 -10.66 -9.39 -27.35
C LYS A 410 -9.19 -9.10 -27.09
N LEU A 411 -8.90 -8.08 -26.29
CA LEU A 411 -7.54 -7.71 -25.91
C LEU A 411 -6.86 -8.76 -25.04
N ALA A 412 -7.61 -9.54 -24.25
CA ALA A 412 -7.06 -10.65 -23.50
C ALA A 412 -6.57 -11.77 -24.41
N VAL A 413 -7.31 -12.04 -25.50
CA VAL A 413 -6.89 -13.01 -26.52
C VAL A 413 -5.66 -12.51 -27.29
N GLU A 414 -5.65 -11.26 -27.74
CA GLU A 414 -4.49 -10.66 -28.42
C GLU A 414 -3.22 -10.70 -27.55
N ARG A 415 -3.37 -10.51 -26.22
CA ARG A 415 -2.26 -10.56 -25.25
C ARG A 415 -1.60 -11.94 -25.11
N MET A 416 -2.28 -13.04 -25.47
CA MET A 416 -1.68 -14.39 -25.48
C MET A 416 -0.42 -14.47 -26.36
N GLN A 417 -0.39 -13.70 -27.44
CA GLN A 417 0.72 -13.70 -28.41
C GLN A 417 2.03 -13.12 -27.83
N HIS A 418 1.96 -12.44 -26.67
CA HIS A 418 3.08 -11.73 -26.04
C HIS A 418 3.45 -12.27 -24.65
N ASN A 419 3.34 -13.59 -24.48
CA ASN A 419 3.73 -14.24 -23.24
C ASN A 419 5.25 -14.49 -23.19
N PRO A 420 6.03 -13.75 -22.38
CA PRO A 420 7.49 -13.91 -22.33
C PRO A 420 7.94 -15.25 -21.72
N PHE A 421 7.02 -16.07 -21.25
CA PHE A 421 7.30 -17.34 -20.58
C PHE A 421 7.09 -18.57 -21.46
N THR A 422 6.60 -18.43 -22.70
CA THR A 422 6.32 -19.56 -23.59
C THR A 422 7.48 -19.97 -24.50
N GLY A 423 8.54 -19.18 -24.60
CA GLY A 423 9.69 -19.50 -25.45
C GLY A 423 9.43 -19.52 -26.96
N GLU A 424 8.19 -19.48 -27.41
CA GLU A 424 7.78 -19.41 -28.80
C GLU A 424 7.40 -18.00 -29.21
N GLN A 425 8.29 -17.31 -29.87
CA GLN A 425 7.94 -16.12 -30.65
C GLN A 425 7.22 -16.59 -31.91
N THR A 426 5.90 -16.71 -31.86
CA THR A 426 5.12 -16.82 -33.09
C THR A 426 5.14 -15.46 -33.79
N CYS A 427 6.07 -15.29 -34.73
CA CYS A 427 6.03 -14.19 -35.68
C CYS A 427 4.82 -14.40 -36.62
N VAL A 428 3.70 -13.76 -36.29
CA VAL A 428 2.58 -13.65 -37.24
C VAL A 428 2.82 -12.39 -38.08
N ALA A 429 3.12 -12.60 -39.34
CA ALA A 429 3.19 -11.52 -40.33
C ALA A 429 1.82 -10.81 -40.44
N PRO A 430 1.77 -9.50 -40.65
CA PRO A 430 0.51 -8.77 -40.82
C PRO A 430 -0.12 -9.20 -42.15
N GLY A 431 -1.19 -9.99 -42.11
CA GLY A 431 -2.01 -10.28 -43.29
C GLY A 431 -2.38 -11.73 -43.58
N GLY A 432 -2.31 -12.66 -42.64
CA GLY A 432 -2.65 -14.06 -42.89
C GLY A 432 -3.76 -14.60 -41.99
N GLY A 433 -4.79 -15.18 -42.62
CA GLY A 433 -5.88 -15.87 -41.92
C GLY A 433 -5.39 -17.08 -41.12
N VAL A 434 -6.04 -17.36 -40.02
CA VAL A 434 -5.74 -18.44 -39.09
C VAL A 434 -6.05 -19.78 -39.77
N THR A 435 -5.03 -20.57 -40.08
CA THR A 435 -5.16 -22.00 -40.39
C THR A 435 -4.67 -22.78 -39.16
N LEU A 436 -5.59 -23.46 -38.47
CA LEU A 436 -5.26 -24.43 -37.44
C LEU A 436 -4.65 -25.69 -38.11
N THR A 437 -3.35 -25.88 -37.98
CA THR A 437 -2.73 -27.19 -38.25
C THR A 437 -2.54 -27.93 -36.94
N ALA A 438 -3.25 -29.02 -36.78
CA ALA A 438 -3.02 -30.00 -35.71
C ALA A 438 -1.66 -30.66 -35.92
N ALA A 439 -0.83 -30.66 -34.89
CA ALA A 439 0.39 -31.44 -34.85
C ALA A 439 0.09 -32.85 -34.35
N SER A 440 0.48 -33.81 -35.12
CA SER A 440 0.56 -35.23 -34.81
C SER A 440 1.56 -35.53 -33.69
#